data_527b93e367fe4b4d7ee797cf1b7a27ae
#
_entry.id   527b93e367fe4b4d7ee797cf1b7a27ae
#
_cell.length_a   1.000
_cell.length_b   1.000
_cell.length_c   1.000
_cell.angle_alpha   90.00
_cell.angle_beta   90.00
_cell.angle_gamma   90.00
#
_symmetry.space_group_name_H-M   'P 1'
#
loop_
_entity.id
_entity.type
_entity.pdbx_description
1 polymer ?
#
loop_
_entity_poly.entity_id
_entity_poly.type
_entity_poly.pdbx_seq_one_letter_code
_entity_poly.pdbx_strand_id
1 'polypeptide(L)'
;MRKTRVFIAFLLVFSLIHEVSHASDTIPLQCMNKVSKVLRISNVIKGCEKTEVSLGAGAISRSLIRPNDVDKQVMNRFKAAKAAAKKDGVTIYIVSGFRTISRQQTLFNQAVRKYGSINEASKWVAPPLVSHHPWGIAIDVNYPDEPVGAGWLEVHGYKFGLCRVFENEWWHFEPVIAPGWKCPALVPDARYSKD
;
A
#
# COMPACT_ATOMS: atom_id res chain seq x y z
N MET A 1 0.57 -59.26 -52.56
CA MET A 1 1.34 -58.78 -51.41
C MET A 1 1.18 -57.26 -51.31
N ARG A 2 0.28 -56.77 -50.44
CA ARG A 2 0.02 -55.34 -50.20
C ARG A 2 0.87 -54.85 -49.06
N LYS A 3 1.78 -53.91 -49.30
CA LYS A 3 2.61 -53.25 -48.28
C LYS A 3 1.84 -52.09 -47.68
N THR A 4 1.41 -52.25 -46.42
CA THR A 4 0.79 -51.19 -45.63
C THR A 4 1.88 -50.25 -45.11
N ARG A 5 1.83 -48.97 -45.54
CA ARG A 5 2.69 -47.92 -44.99
C ARG A 5 2.00 -47.33 -43.76
N VAL A 6 2.62 -47.52 -42.62
CA VAL A 6 2.23 -46.88 -41.37
C VAL A 6 2.83 -45.45 -41.35
N PHE A 7 2.00 -44.43 -41.38
CA PHE A 7 2.41 -43.06 -41.16
C PHE A 7 2.39 -42.80 -39.65
N ILE A 8 3.58 -42.64 -39.06
CA ILE A 8 3.70 -42.16 -37.68
C ILE A 8 3.61 -40.64 -37.72
N ALA A 9 2.46 -40.11 -37.26
CA ALA A 9 2.32 -38.65 -37.06
C ALA A 9 3.03 -38.26 -35.77
N PHE A 10 4.13 -37.52 -35.91
CA PHE A 10 4.79 -36.84 -34.80
C PHE A 10 3.94 -35.64 -34.35
N LEU A 11 3.21 -35.79 -33.27
CA LEU A 11 2.57 -34.68 -32.60
C LEU A 11 3.65 -33.86 -31.86
N LEU A 12 4.07 -32.77 -32.46
CA LEU A 12 4.83 -31.71 -31.79
C LEU A 12 3.93 -31.02 -30.78
N VAL A 13 4.04 -31.42 -29.52
CA VAL A 13 3.46 -30.67 -28.39
C VAL A 13 4.28 -29.41 -28.22
N PHE A 14 3.79 -28.30 -28.79
CA PHE A 14 4.30 -26.98 -28.45
C PHE A 14 3.87 -26.67 -27.01
N SER A 15 4.77 -26.91 -26.06
CA SER A 15 4.64 -26.37 -24.71
C SER A 15 4.70 -24.84 -24.81
N LEU A 16 3.56 -24.19 -24.81
CA LEU A 16 3.44 -22.76 -24.51
C LEU A 16 3.90 -22.58 -23.06
N ILE A 17 5.20 -22.31 -22.91
CA ILE A 17 5.72 -21.75 -21.66
C ILE A 17 5.11 -20.34 -21.59
N HIS A 18 4.02 -20.19 -20.85
CA HIS A 18 3.56 -18.90 -20.43
C HIS A 18 4.67 -18.33 -19.53
N GLU A 19 5.47 -17.43 -20.07
CA GLU A 19 6.26 -16.52 -19.24
C GLU A 19 5.27 -15.79 -18.35
N VAL A 20 5.18 -16.23 -17.10
CA VAL A 20 4.53 -15.48 -16.04
C VAL A 20 5.41 -14.25 -15.83
N SER A 21 5.13 -13.19 -16.59
CA SER A 21 5.70 -11.88 -16.34
C SER A 21 5.40 -11.54 -14.88
N HIS A 22 6.42 -11.54 -14.04
CA HIS A 22 6.31 -11.18 -12.65
C HIS A 22 6.00 -9.69 -12.60
N ALA A 23 4.73 -9.36 -12.45
CA ALA A 23 4.26 -7.98 -12.31
C ALA A 23 4.93 -7.25 -11.12
N SER A 24 5.61 -7.97 -10.23
CA SER A 24 6.39 -7.42 -9.12
C SER A 24 7.61 -6.62 -9.55
N ASP A 25 8.19 -6.92 -10.73
CA ASP A 25 9.46 -6.31 -11.16
C ASP A 25 9.30 -4.86 -11.63
N THR A 26 8.07 -4.43 -11.88
CA THR A 26 7.74 -3.07 -12.34
C THR A 26 7.14 -2.19 -11.25
N ILE A 27 6.93 -2.71 -10.04
CA ILE A 27 6.36 -1.91 -8.94
C ILE A 27 7.38 -0.84 -8.54
N PRO A 28 7.04 0.45 -8.69
CA PRO A 28 7.95 1.52 -8.31
C PRO A 28 8.14 1.55 -6.80
N LEU A 29 9.38 1.49 -6.36
CA LEU A 29 9.79 1.63 -4.98
C LEU A 29 10.26 3.06 -4.75
N GLN A 30 9.78 3.69 -3.69
CA GLN A 30 10.20 5.02 -3.32
C GLN A 30 11.27 4.97 -2.24
N CYS A 31 12.38 5.60 -2.54
CA CYS A 31 13.52 5.69 -1.66
C CYS A 31 13.77 7.15 -1.29
N MET A 32 13.88 7.47 0.00
CA MET A 32 14.21 8.81 0.45
C MET A 32 15.55 8.84 1.15
N ASN A 33 16.43 9.74 0.72
CA ASN A 33 17.71 9.95 1.40
C ASN A 33 17.47 10.43 2.83
N LYS A 34 18.13 9.79 3.79
CA LYS A 34 17.96 10.04 5.23
C LYS A 34 18.37 11.46 5.64
N VAL A 35 19.34 12.04 4.95
CA VAL A 35 19.93 13.36 5.26
C VAL A 35 19.30 14.45 4.41
N SER A 36 19.43 14.36 3.09
CA SER A 36 18.96 15.39 2.16
C SER A 36 17.45 15.42 1.99
N LYS A 37 16.72 14.34 2.39
CA LYS A 37 15.28 14.17 2.19
C LYS A 37 14.85 14.17 0.73
N VAL A 38 15.77 13.95 -0.18
CA VAL A 38 15.50 13.81 -1.61
C VAL A 38 14.88 12.44 -1.87
N LEU A 39 13.78 12.42 -2.60
CA LEU A 39 13.11 11.21 -3.06
C LEU A 39 13.72 10.74 -4.38
N ARG A 40 13.89 9.43 -4.49
CA ARG A 40 14.27 8.73 -5.71
C ARG A 40 13.27 7.58 -5.93
N ILE A 41 12.88 7.38 -7.18
CA ILE A 41 12.11 6.21 -7.56
C ILE A 41 13.08 5.11 -7.98
N SER A 42 12.93 3.94 -7.39
CA SER A 42 13.61 2.71 -7.72
C SER A 42 12.58 1.64 -8.11
N ASN A 43 12.95 0.40 -8.11
CA ASN A 43 12.05 -0.74 -8.19
C ASN A 43 12.38 -1.75 -7.08
N VAL A 44 11.47 -2.70 -6.86
CA VAL A 44 11.62 -3.67 -5.77
C VAL A 44 12.86 -4.54 -5.89
N ILE A 45 13.39 -4.76 -7.11
CA ILE A 45 14.61 -5.54 -7.34
C ILE A 45 15.85 -4.75 -6.92
N LYS A 46 15.94 -3.48 -7.36
CA LYS A 46 17.10 -2.63 -7.04
C LYS A 46 17.10 -2.16 -5.59
N GLY A 47 15.90 -2.02 -5.01
CA GLY A 47 15.75 -1.51 -3.65
C GLY A 47 16.22 -0.08 -3.45
N CYS A 48 16.33 0.30 -2.20
CA CYS A 48 16.88 1.58 -1.76
C CYS A 48 18.36 1.44 -1.37
N GLU A 49 19.11 2.51 -1.55
CA GLU A 49 20.52 2.57 -1.12
C GLU A 49 20.63 2.62 0.41
N LYS A 50 21.83 2.28 0.96
CA LYS A 50 22.07 2.30 2.42
C LYS A 50 21.82 3.67 3.07
N THR A 51 21.96 4.74 2.30
CA THR A 51 21.71 6.13 2.74
C THR A 51 20.24 6.53 2.63
N GLU A 52 19.39 5.66 2.11
CA GLU A 52 17.98 5.87 1.90
C GLU A 52 17.13 5.04 2.86
N VAL A 53 15.88 5.44 3.02
CA VAL A 53 14.82 4.61 3.59
C VAL A 53 13.80 4.35 2.51
N SER A 54 13.27 3.16 2.48
CA SER A 54 12.15 2.82 1.65
C SER A 54 10.86 3.40 2.23
N LEU A 55 10.02 3.92 1.34
CA LEU A 55 8.72 4.49 1.66
C LEU A 55 7.58 3.64 1.10
N GLY A 56 7.93 2.45 0.62
CA GLY A 56 6.98 1.49 0.07
C GLY A 56 6.74 1.62 -1.42
N ALA A 57 6.15 0.56 -1.98
CA ALA A 57 5.71 0.48 -3.35
C ALA A 57 4.26 0.95 -3.45
N GLY A 58 4.04 2.16 -3.93
CA GLY A 58 2.68 2.68 -4.09
C GLY A 58 2.14 2.45 -5.49
N ALA A 59 0.90 2.00 -5.60
CA ALA A 59 0.15 1.97 -6.87
C ALA A 59 -0.20 3.39 -7.39
N ILE A 60 0.25 4.42 -6.72
CA ILE A 60 0.11 5.82 -7.13
C ILE A 60 1.49 6.38 -7.44
N SER A 61 1.64 6.92 -8.66
CA SER A 61 2.82 7.73 -9.00
C SER A 61 2.86 8.95 -8.09
N ARG A 62 3.91 9.07 -7.30
CA ARG A 62 4.05 10.15 -6.33
C ARG A 62 4.80 11.32 -6.95
N SER A 63 4.33 12.51 -6.66
CA SER A 63 5.11 13.72 -6.92
C SER A 63 6.40 13.67 -6.08
N LEU A 64 7.52 14.07 -6.69
CA LEU A 64 8.80 14.26 -5.99
C LEU A 64 8.75 15.45 -5.02
N ILE A 65 7.71 16.27 -5.12
CA ILE A 65 7.42 17.39 -4.22
C ILE A 65 6.63 16.86 -3.03
N ARG A 66 7.05 17.21 -1.82
CA ARG A 66 6.31 16.87 -0.62
C ARG A 66 4.88 17.37 -0.71
N PRO A 67 3.89 16.50 -0.50
CA PRO A 67 2.52 16.95 -0.44
C PRO A 67 2.34 17.85 0.79
N ASN A 68 1.39 18.76 0.69
CA ASN A 68 0.87 19.52 1.81
C ASN A 68 -0.55 19.06 2.20
N ASP A 69 -1.02 18.00 1.57
CA ASP A 69 -2.36 17.43 1.77
C ASP A 69 -2.35 15.94 1.36
N VAL A 70 -3.48 15.26 1.53
CA VAL A 70 -3.71 13.92 1.00
C VAL A 70 -3.62 13.97 -0.54
N ASP A 71 -2.97 12.96 -1.11
CA ASP A 71 -2.82 12.85 -2.56
C ASP A 71 -4.20 12.89 -3.25
N LYS A 72 -4.27 13.62 -4.37
CA LYS A 72 -5.53 13.80 -5.11
C LYS A 72 -6.13 12.49 -5.60
N GLN A 73 -5.31 11.50 -5.98
CA GLN A 73 -5.82 10.21 -6.41
C GLN A 73 -6.39 9.42 -5.24
N VAL A 74 -5.75 9.46 -4.06
CA VAL A 74 -6.30 8.88 -2.82
C VAL A 74 -7.64 9.51 -2.49
N MET A 75 -7.72 10.83 -2.52
CA MET A 75 -8.97 11.55 -2.27
C MET A 75 -10.07 11.21 -3.27
N ASN A 76 -9.74 11.08 -4.56
CA ASN A 76 -10.72 10.68 -5.57
C ASN A 76 -11.22 9.24 -5.34
N ARG A 77 -10.33 8.31 -5.03
CA ARG A 77 -10.68 6.94 -4.66
C ARG A 77 -11.58 6.90 -3.42
N PHE A 78 -11.22 7.67 -2.39
CA PHE A 78 -12.01 7.75 -1.17
C PHE A 78 -13.39 8.38 -1.40
N LYS A 79 -13.51 9.44 -2.20
CA LYS A 79 -14.80 10.05 -2.58
C LYS A 79 -15.70 9.05 -3.30
N ALA A 80 -15.15 8.25 -4.22
CA ALA A 80 -15.90 7.21 -4.92
C ALA A 80 -16.37 6.11 -3.94
N ALA A 81 -15.49 5.65 -3.04
CA ALA A 81 -15.84 4.69 -1.98
C ALA A 81 -16.94 5.26 -1.06
N LYS A 82 -16.80 6.52 -0.62
CA LYS A 82 -17.80 7.20 0.22
C LYS A 82 -19.18 7.28 -0.43
N ALA A 83 -19.21 7.57 -1.74
CA ALA A 83 -20.48 7.60 -2.48
C ALA A 83 -21.13 6.21 -2.58
N ALA A 84 -20.33 5.15 -2.70
CA ALA A 84 -20.82 3.77 -2.70
C ALA A 84 -21.30 3.33 -1.31
N ALA A 85 -20.52 3.57 -0.25
CA ALA A 85 -20.89 3.27 1.13
C ALA A 85 -22.21 3.94 1.52
N LYS A 86 -22.42 5.19 1.10
CA LYS A 86 -23.70 5.91 1.34
C LYS A 86 -24.90 5.19 0.72
N LYS A 87 -24.76 4.56 -0.44
CA LYS A 87 -25.85 3.77 -1.06
C LYS A 87 -26.19 2.54 -0.25
N ASP A 88 -25.20 1.99 0.45
CA ASP A 88 -25.37 0.84 1.34
C ASP A 88 -25.77 1.26 2.76
N GLY A 89 -26.10 2.55 2.97
CA GLY A 89 -26.48 3.09 4.28
C GLY A 89 -25.32 3.28 5.27
N VAL A 90 -24.06 3.16 4.79
CA VAL A 90 -22.87 3.25 5.64
C VAL A 90 -22.19 4.61 5.48
N THR A 91 -21.81 5.20 6.62
CA THR A 91 -21.06 6.46 6.64
C THR A 91 -19.58 6.19 6.83
N ILE A 92 -18.75 6.68 5.88
CA ILE A 92 -17.29 6.66 6.01
C ILE A 92 -16.74 8.09 5.95
N TYR A 93 -15.73 8.37 6.78
CA TYR A 93 -15.06 9.67 6.83
C TYR A 93 -13.59 9.52 7.21
N ILE A 94 -12.76 10.44 6.69
CA ILE A 94 -11.34 10.49 7.03
C ILE A 94 -11.20 11.24 8.35
N VAL A 95 -10.54 10.63 9.32
CA VAL A 95 -10.17 11.23 10.60
C VAL A 95 -8.76 11.79 10.56
N SER A 96 -7.86 11.09 9.89
CA SER A 96 -6.49 11.51 9.70
C SER A 96 -6.01 11.12 8.30
N GLY A 97 -5.32 12.03 7.64
CA GLY A 97 -4.74 11.79 6.32
C GLY A 97 -3.31 12.29 6.31
N PHE A 98 -3.03 13.39 5.59
CA PHE A 98 -1.71 14.00 5.56
C PHE A 98 -1.27 14.47 6.96
N ARG A 99 -0.02 14.17 7.29
CA ARG A 99 0.67 14.70 8.48
C ARG A 99 2.06 15.21 8.07
N THR A 100 2.49 16.35 8.61
CA THR A 100 3.88 16.78 8.41
C THR A 100 4.85 15.78 9.07
N ILE A 101 6.08 15.68 8.57
CA ILE A 101 7.13 14.85 9.21
C ILE A 101 7.32 15.24 10.68
N SER A 102 7.30 16.55 10.98
CA SER A 102 7.41 17.04 12.36
C SER A 102 6.25 16.55 13.24
N ARG A 103 5.01 16.57 12.72
CA ARG A 103 3.86 16.02 13.45
C ARG A 103 4.00 14.53 13.69
N GLN A 104 4.40 13.77 12.67
CA GLN A 104 4.63 12.32 12.79
C GLN A 104 5.75 12.02 13.80
N GLN A 105 6.82 12.81 13.81
CA GLN A 105 7.90 12.67 14.80
C GLN A 105 7.38 12.91 16.23
N THR A 106 6.53 13.92 16.41
CA THR A 106 5.90 14.20 17.69
C THR A 106 5.06 13.01 18.17
N LEU A 107 4.22 12.46 17.30
CA LEU A 107 3.39 11.29 17.60
C LEU A 107 4.25 10.06 17.94
N PHE A 108 5.30 9.83 17.17
CA PHE A 108 6.23 8.73 17.41
C PHE A 108 6.93 8.87 18.77
N ASN A 109 7.44 10.06 19.10
CA ASN A 109 8.08 10.31 20.39
C ASN A 109 7.10 10.14 21.57
N GLN A 110 5.82 10.48 21.39
CA GLN A 110 4.78 10.22 22.38
C GLN A 110 4.53 8.71 22.54
N ALA A 111 4.50 7.96 21.44
CA ALA A 111 4.38 6.52 21.46
C ALA A 111 5.58 5.86 22.16
N VAL A 112 6.82 6.30 21.88
CA VAL A 112 8.01 5.80 22.57
C VAL A 112 7.90 6.00 24.09
N ARG A 113 7.46 7.17 24.55
CA ARG A 113 7.22 7.40 25.98
C ARG A 113 6.10 6.52 26.56
N LYS A 114 5.03 6.30 25.80
CA LYS A 114 3.88 5.49 26.23
C LYS A 114 4.23 4.00 26.32
N TYR A 115 4.95 3.48 25.34
CA TYR A 115 5.21 2.04 25.19
C TYR A 115 6.61 1.62 25.66
N GLY A 116 7.45 2.56 26.10
CA GLY A 116 8.74 2.30 26.77
C GLY A 116 9.90 1.99 25.81
N SER A 117 9.66 1.73 24.52
CA SER A 117 10.73 1.48 23.56
C SER A 117 10.34 1.86 22.13
N ILE A 118 11.36 2.09 21.29
CA ILE A 118 11.18 2.34 19.84
C ILE A 118 10.46 1.16 19.18
N ASN A 119 10.85 -0.08 19.51
CA ASN A 119 10.26 -1.27 18.91
C ASN A 119 8.77 -1.42 19.26
N GLU A 120 8.39 -1.23 20.51
CA GLU A 120 6.98 -1.31 20.92
C GLU A 120 6.17 -0.15 20.37
N ALA A 121 6.73 1.06 20.35
CA ALA A 121 6.10 2.23 19.77
C ALA A 121 5.80 2.03 18.27
N SER A 122 6.76 1.45 17.53
CA SER A 122 6.65 1.23 16.08
C SER A 122 5.52 0.27 15.68
N LYS A 123 4.99 -0.53 16.62
CA LYS A 123 3.80 -1.35 16.36
C LYS A 123 2.55 -0.50 16.12
N TRP A 124 2.46 0.66 16.76
CA TRP A 124 1.27 1.50 16.82
C TRP A 124 1.43 2.84 16.10
N VAL A 125 2.64 3.33 16.00
CA VAL A 125 2.95 4.59 15.33
C VAL A 125 4.25 4.42 14.55
N ALA A 126 4.16 4.40 13.24
CA ALA A 126 5.34 4.29 12.40
C ALA A 126 6.27 5.50 12.55
N PRO A 127 7.60 5.30 12.53
CA PRO A 127 8.56 6.41 12.46
C PRO A 127 8.28 7.35 11.28
N PRO A 128 8.67 8.64 11.36
CA PRO A 128 8.28 9.66 10.37
C PRO A 128 8.71 9.38 8.93
N LEU A 129 9.79 8.62 8.74
CA LEU A 129 10.30 8.29 7.41
C LEU A 129 9.74 6.99 6.86
N VAL A 130 9.09 6.19 7.72
CA VAL A 130 8.41 4.93 7.37
C VAL A 130 6.92 5.16 7.16
N SER A 131 6.30 6.02 7.98
CA SER A 131 4.87 6.33 7.88
C SER A 131 4.49 6.90 6.52
N HIS A 132 3.41 6.40 5.94
CA HIS A 132 2.86 6.88 4.67
C HIS A 132 2.00 8.15 4.79
N HIS A 133 1.60 8.53 6.00
CA HIS A 133 0.88 9.79 6.24
C HIS A 133 1.66 11.04 5.79
N PRO A 134 2.99 11.18 6.05
CA PRO A 134 3.76 12.32 5.54
C PRO A 134 3.88 12.40 4.01
N TRP A 135 3.44 11.37 3.32
CA TRP A 135 3.40 11.32 1.86
C TRP A 135 1.99 11.52 1.30
N GLY A 136 1.00 11.72 2.19
CA GLY A 136 -0.38 11.92 1.82
C GLY A 136 -1.06 10.71 1.20
N ILE A 137 -0.50 9.51 1.35
CA ILE A 137 -1.04 8.28 0.73
C ILE A 137 -1.65 7.31 1.73
N ALA A 138 -1.67 7.64 3.00
CA ALA A 138 -2.38 6.90 4.03
C ALA A 138 -3.56 7.73 4.54
N ILE A 139 -4.67 7.05 4.84
CA ILE A 139 -5.85 7.63 5.48
C ILE A 139 -6.32 6.75 6.61
N ASP A 140 -6.68 7.37 7.74
CA ASP A 140 -7.34 6.72 8.87
C ASP A 140 -8.84 7.03 8.78
N VAL A 141 -9.67 5.99 8.75
CA VAL A 141 -11.11 6.07 8.50
C VAL A 141 -11.88 5.66 9.74
N ASN A 142 -12.86 6.48 10.16
CA ASN A 142 -13.79 6.25 11.27
C ASN A 142 -13.16 6.00 12.66
N TYR A 143 -11.85 6.10 12.83
CA TYR A 143 -11.17 5.91 14.12
C TYR A 143 -11.21 7.20 14.98
N PRO A 144 -11.41 7.11 16.27
CA PRO A 144 -11.65 5.92 17.11
C PRO A 144 -13.13 5.54 17.26
N ASP A 145 -14.06 6.26 16.61
CA ASP A 145 -15.46 6.32 16.98
C ASP A 145 -16.21 5.01 16.76
N GLU A 146 -16.14 4.46 15.55
CA GLU A 146 -16.86 3.21 15.26
C GLU A 146 -16.24 2.44 14.07
N PRO A 147 -16.21 1.09 14.14
CA PRO A 147 -15.52 0.30 13.10
C PRO A 147 -16.39 0.00 11.87
N VAL A 148 -17.70 0.27 11.88
CA VAL A 148 -18.63 -0.18 10.83
C VAL A 148 -18.23 0.39 9.46
N GLY A 149 -17.91 1.69 9.40
CA GLY A 149 -17.49 2.35 8.17
C GLY A 149 -16.16 1.84 7.65
N ALA A 150 -15.17 1.67 8.51
CA ALA A 150 -13.88 1.10 8.13
C ALA A 150 -14.02 -0.38 7.75
N GLY A 151 -14.87 -1.16 8.44
CA GLY A 151 -15.19 -2.55 8.07
C GLY A 151 -15.84 -2.64 6.68
N TRP A 152 -16.74 -1.73 6.35
CA TRP A 152 -17.27 -1.65 4.98
C TRP A 152 -16.15 -1.40 3.96
N LEU A 153 -15.24 -0.47 4.27
CA LEU A 153 -14.13 -0.15 3.39
C LEU A 153 -13.12 -1.31 3.27
N GLU A 154 -12.90 -2.09 4.34
CA GLU A 154 -12.08 -3.31 4.30
C GLU A 154 -12.64 -4.33 3.29
N VAL A 155 -13.96 -4.52 3.27
CA VAL A 155 -14.63 -5.46 2.36
C VAL A 155 -14.71 -4.94 0.92
N HIS A 156 -14.95 -3.65 0.73
CA HIS A 156 -15.28 -3.08 -0.57
C HIS A 156 -14.20 -2.17 -1.16
N GLY A 157 -13.20 -1.78 -0.35
CA GLY A 157 -12.18 -0.79 -0.72
C GLY A 157 -11.34 -1.18 -1.93
N TYR A 158 -11.14 -2.49 -2.15
CA TYR A 158 -10.43 -2.98 -3.34
C TYR A 158 -11.03 -2.49 -4.66
N LYS A 159 -12.37 -2.29 -4.72
CA LYS A 159 -13.05 -1.76 -5.91
C LYS A 159 -12.58 -0.35 -6.27
N PHE A 160 -12.08 0.37 -5.28
CA PHE A 160 -11.57 1.74 -5.39
C PHE A 160 -10.04 1.80 -5.31
N GLY A 161 -9.38 0.63 -5.14
CA GLY A 161 -7.93 0.55 -4.98
C GLY A 161 -7.44 1.02 -3.61
N LEU A 162 -8.29 0.96 -2.59
CA LEU A 162 -7.97 1.25 -1.20
C LEU A 162 -7.98 -0.05 -0.40
N CYS A 163 -6.88 -0.36 0.27
CA CYS A 163 -6.74 -1.56 1.07
C CYS A 163 -6.35 -1.22 2.50
N ARG A 164 -6.93 -1.92 3.46
CA ARG A 164 -6.33 -2.05 4.78
C ARG A 164 -4.99 -2.78 4.63
N VAL A 165 -3.96 -2.37 5.38
CA VAL A 165 -2.60 -2.91 5.23
C VAL A 165 -2.07 -3.57 6.50
N PHE A 166 -2.54 -3.18 7.70
CA PHE A 166 -2.09 -3.69 9.00
C PHE A 166 -3.19 -4.45 9.74
N GLU A 167 -2.81 -5.58 10.40
CA GLU A 167 -3.75 -6.35 11.22
C GLU A 167 -4.20 -5.60 12.47
N ASN A 168 -3.32 -4.82 13.07
CA ASN A 168 -3.58 -4.09 14.30
C ASN A 168 -4.24 -2.71 14.11
N GLU A 169 -4.35 -2.22 12.85
CA GLU A 169 -4.93 -0.92 12.53
C GLU A 169 -6.13 -1.10 11.60
N TRP A 170 -7.30 -1.40 12.14
CA TRP A 170 -8.56 -1.60 11.39
C TRP A 170 -9.02 -0.35 10.62
N TRP A 171 -8.49 0.80 10.97
CA TRP A 171 -8.83 2.12 10.41
C TRP A 171 -7.89 2.59 9.29
N HIS A 172 -6.73 1.95 9.10
CA HIS A 172 -5.66 2.45 8.24
C HIS A 172 -5.76 1.87 6.82
N PHE A 173 -5.88 2.75 5.82
CA PHE A 173 -6.05 2.36 4.42
C PHE A 173 -5.06 3.08 3.52
N GLU A 174 -4.59 2.36 2.49
CA GLU A 174 -3.61 2.84 1.52
C GLU A 174 -3.98 2.45 0.08
N PRO A 175 -3.54 3.22 -0.95
CA PRO A 175 -3.83 2.96 -2.36
C PRO A 175 -2.84 1.95 -2.97
N VAL A 176 -2.68 0.77 -2.36
CA VAL A 176 -1.63 -0.21 -2.69
C VAL A 176 -1.91 -1.05 -3.93
N ILE A 177 -3.08 -0.89 -4.55
CA ILE A 177 -3.47 -1.63 -5.75
C ILE A 177 -4.16 -0.72 -6.78
N ALA A 178 -4.26 -1.17 -8.03
CA ALA A 178 -5.20 -0.59 -8.99
C ALA A 178 -6.66 -0.92 -8.58
N PRO A 179 -7.63 -0.02 -8.83
CA PRO A 179 -9.04 -0.31 -8.55
C PRO A 179 -9.51 -1.64 -9.18
N GLY A 180 -10.18 -2.46 -8.38
CA GLY A 180 -10.69 -3.78 -8.79
C GLY A 180 -9.72 -4.94 -8.60
N TRP A 181 -8.45 -4.69 -8.24
CA TRP A 181 -7.49 -5.73 -7.97
C TRP A 181 -7.63 -6.26 -6.54
N LYS A 182 -7.05 -7.43 -6.29
CA LYS A 182 -7.08 -8.05 -4.95
C LYS A 182 -6.10 -7.35 -4.01
N CYS A 183 -6.58 -6.98 -2.81
CA CYS A 183 -5.71 -6.47 -1.76
C CYS A 183 -4.68 -7.53 -1.32
N PRO A 184 -3.44 -7.13 -0.99
CA PRO A 184 -2.45 -8.01 -0.41
C PRO A 184 -2.90 -8.54 0.95
N ALA A 185 -2.24 -9.60 1.43
CA ALA A 185 -2.41 -10.04 2.81
C ALA A 185 -1.96 -8.94 3.77
N LEU A 186 -2.68 -8.80 4.88
CA LEU A 186 -2.30 -7.90 5.95
C LEU A 186 -0.94 -8.29 6.54
N VAL A 187 -0.21 -7.29 7.00
CA VAL A 187 0.98 -7.52 7.82
C VAL A 187 0.67 -7.17 9.28
N PRO A 188 1.36 -7.76 10.27
CA PRO A 188 0.98 -7.64 11.68
C PRO A 188 0.89 -6.19 12.16
N ASP A 189 1.83 -5.34 11.78
CA ASP A 189 1.88 -3.92 12.16
C ASP A 189 2.85 -3.14 11.25
N ALA A 190 2.98 -1.84 11.48
CA ALA A 190 3.78 -0.94 10.66
C ALA A 190 5.29 -1.27 10.59
N ARG A 191 5.81 -2.13 11.47
CA ARG A 191 7.21 -2.62 11.41
C ARG A 191 7.45 -3.59 10.26
N TYR A 192 6.38 -4.24 9.78
CA TYR A 192 6.39 -5.21 8.68
C TYR A 192 5.88 -4.60 7.37
N SER A 193 5.70 -3.27 7.35
CA SER A 193 5.38 -2.58 6.09
C SER A 193 6.40 -3.00 5.05
N LYS A 194 5.92 -3.72 4.03
CA LYS A 194 6.76 -4.12 2.91
C LYS A 194 6.89 -2.92 1.99
N ASP A 195 8.10 -2.51 1.87
CA ASP A 195 8.54 -1.53 0.90
C ASP A 195 8.37 -2.06 -0.53
#